data_82e37d71feb0594373eb49a9573d3f6f
#
_entry.id   82e37d71feb0594373eb49a9573d3f6f
#
_cell.length_a   1.000
_cell.length_b   1.000
_cell.length_c   1.000
_cell.angle_alpha   90.00
_cell.angle_beta   90.00
_cell.angle_gamma   90.00
#
_symmetry.space_group_name_H-M   'P 1'
#
loop_
_entity.id
_entity.type
_entity.pdbx_description
1 polymer ?
#
loop_
_entity_poly.entity_id
_entity_poly.type
_entity_poly.pdbx_seq_one_letter_code
_entity_poly.pdbx_strand_id
1 'polypeptide(L)'
;MKVLISSLFLSAALSIALPSLSLAHTARQSSPTSKRELHIRNSTGASKTTDDAGYDDIAKLGKRDGTKYVFMHHIVGSESSTPEKEQPANALSDTYDYNYDLWVNDFNQIRAKNIDAVALNVGRDYWEWARVQDAYNAAAAVGIDVFFSFDYTSFDCSVDETVNWVNTFSGSPAQFKVDGRPMVSSFSGDCLGPGGWQAVRDRTGGFLMPFIYNIDYQQLRRGASYGFLDSWQWQTQDDQYYMDILGPGRYAATVSGWFFTHYNYKNFYLRGDAWLFLTRWEELISMRDQLRFVEVLTWNDFGESHYLNSGPPTAGSQPYGTTWTNGYPHDAFFDLINYYIEAFKTGTYPAITKDTIYFWSRPHPAGINANNDGLSRPQGWDWASDTLWVAVFCSSTCSVTLQVGSYSQDFNNLSYGVNKISLPLNAFGSVTVKMRKNGQEVINYTPSDFQYRGWTDQYNFNAYVGSASASGSL
;
A
#
# COMPACT_ATOMS: atom_id res chain seq x y z
N MET A 1 1.83 4.59 32.23
CA MET A 1 0.51 5.02 31.79
C MET A 1 0.42 5.14 30.27
N LYS A 2 1.34 4.49 29.52
CA LYS A 2 1.39 4.44 28.03
C LYS A 2 1.03 3.06 27.43
N VAL A 3 0.78 2.06 28.24
CA VAL A 3 0.54 0.66 27.81
C VAL A 3 -0.93 0.36 27.44
N LEU A 4 -1.85 1.31 27.64
CA LEU A 4 -3.29 1.07 27.44
C LEU A 4 -3.82 1.50 26.05
N ILE A 5 -2.99 2.09 25.20
CA ILE A 5 -3.47 2.62 23.91
C ILE A 5 -3.42 1.55 22.80
N SER A 6 -2.45 0.63 22.81
CA SER A 6 -2.35 -0.44 21.80
C SER A 6 -3.49 -1.48 21.88
N SER A 7 -4.09 -1.69 23.05
CA SER A 7 -5.18 -2.67 23.21
C SER A 7 -6.58 -2.13 22.87
N LEU A 8 -6.73 -0.82 22.70
CA LEU A 8 -8.01 -0.19 22.35
C LEU A 8 -8.29 -0.15 20.84
N PHE A 9 -7.26 -0.31 20.00
CA PHE A 9 -7.43 -0.25 18.55
C PHE A 9 -8.08 -1.51 17.95
N LEU A 10 -7.98 -2.65 18.61
CA LEU A 10 -8.64 -3.88 18.17
C LEU A 10 -10.17 -3.85 18.34
N SER A 11 -10.68 -3.00 19.24
CA SER A 11 -12.11 -2.93 19.54
C SER A 11 -12.93 -2.00 18.63
N ALA A 12 -12.30 -1.03 18.00
CA ALA A 12 -12.99 -0.06 17.13
C ALA A 12 -13.28 -0.60 15.71
N ALA A 13 -12.46 -1.55 15.23
CA ALA A 13 -12.68 -2.19 13.94
C ALA A 13 -13.80 -3.27 13.97
N LEU A 14 -14.28 -3.65 15.14
CA LEU A 14 -15.22 -4.77 15.32
C LEU A 14 -16.68 -4.34 15.56
N SER A 15 -17.02 -3.05 15.51
CA SER A 15 -18.36 -2.57 15.83
C SER A 15 -19.22 -2.13 14.64
N ILE A 16 -18.84 -2.45 13.41
CA ILE A 16 -19.72 -2.27 12.25
C ILE A 16 -20.32 -3.64 11.88
N ALA A 17 -21.35 -4.03 12.61
CA ALA A 17 -22.24 -5.11 12.20
C ALA A 17 -23.06 -4.66 10.99
N LEU A 18 -22.80 -5.27 9.84
CA LEU A 18 -23.64 -5.13 8.65
C LEU A 18 -24.97 -5.88 8.88
N PRO A 19 -26.12 -5.26 8.61
CA PRO A 19 -27.37 -6.00 8.59
C PRO A 19 -27.43 -6.90 7.36
N SER A 20 -27.76 -8.15 7.59
CA SER A 20 -28.08 -9.15 6.58
C SER A 20 -29.24 -8.68 5.70
N LEU A 21 -29.02 -8.46 4.41
CA LEU A 21 -30.08 -8.28 3.41
C LEU A 21 -30.33 -9.59 2.68
N SER A 22 -31.48 -10.19 2.98
CA SER A 22 -32.05 -11.29 2.21
C SER A 22 -32.60 -10.74 0.88
N LEU A 23 -32.20 -11.37 -0.24
CA LEU A 23 -32.78 -11.13 -1.54
C LEU A 23 -34.21 -11.69 -1.61
N ALA A 24 -35.20 -10.81 -1.84
CA ALA A 24 -36.49 -11.21 -2.42
C ALA A 24 -36.76 -10.34 -3.63
N HIS A 25 -36.85 -10.98 -4.80
CA HIS A 25 -37.29 -10.41 -6.06
C HIS A 25 -38.77 -10.05 -5.99
N THR A 26 -39.14 -8.82 -6.34
CA THR A 26 -40.41 -8.56 -7.05
C THR A 26 -40.34 -7.24 -7.82
N ALA A 27 -40.65 -7.32 -9.09
CA ALA A 27 -40.79 -6.21 -10.01
C ALA A 27 -42.13 -5.48 -9.81
N ARG A 28 -42.17 -4.13 -9.93
CA ARG A 28 -43.23 -3.37 -10.62
C ARG A 28 -42.98 -1.86 -10.67
N GLN A 29 -42.88 -1.34 -11.86
CA GLN A 29 -43.47 -0.19 -12.56
C GLN A 29 -43.74 1.18 -11.87
N SER A 30 -43.20 2.23 -12.57
CA SER A 30 -43.76 3.54 -12.97
C SER A 30 -44.01 4.66 -11.95
N SER A 31 -43.18 5.68 -12.10
CA SER A 31 -43.28 7.18 -12.11
C SER A 31 -44.56 7.87 -11.56
N PRO A 32 -44.63 9.22 -11.23
CA PRO A 32 -43.84 10.32 -11.78
C PRO A 32 -43.42 11.45 -10.79
N THR A 33 -42.45 12.23 -11.25
CA THR A 33 -42.14 13.66 -11.01
C THR A 33 -42.78 14.43 -9.86
N SER A 34 -41.96 15.03 -8.98
CA SER A 34 -42.25 16.34 -8.38
C SER A 34 -40.96 17.15 -8.21
N LYS A 35 -40.87 18.25 -8.95
CA LYS A 35 -39.92 19.33 -8.77
C LYS A 35 -40.19 20.01 -7.44
N ARG A 36 -39.17 20.15 -6.59
CA ARG A 36 -39.19 21.15 -5.50
C ARG A 36 -38.14 22.21 -5.83
N GLU A 37 -38.63 23.39 -6.14
CA GLU A 37 -37.84 24.62 -6.19
C GLU A 37 -37.38 24.99 -4.79
N LEU A 38 -36.08 25.22 -4.63
CA LEU A 38 -35.51 25.78 -3.41
C LEU A 38 -35.38 27.30 -3.59
N HIS A 39 -36.16 28.05 -2.86
CA HIS A 39 -36.03 29.51 -2.75
C HIS A 39 -34.74 29.85 -2.00
N ILE A 40 -33.80 30.49 -2.72
CA ILE A 40 -32.65 31.16 -2.12
C ILE A 40 -33.07 32.48 -1.57
N ARG A 41 -33.06 32.64 -0.24
CA ARG A 41 -33.16 33.94 0.43
C ARG A 41 -31.77 34.56 0.48
N ASN A 42 -31.56 35.64 -0.23
CA ASN A 42 -30.45 36.56 -0.05
C ASN A 42 -30.58 37.21 1.37
N SER A 43 -29.59 36.94 2.22
CA SER A 43 -29.34 37.77 3.40
C SER A 43 -27.99 38.45 3.24
N THR A 44 -28.02 39.73 2.98
CA THR A 44 -26.89 40.63 3.02
C THR A 44 -26.46 40.89 4.45
N GLY A 45 -25.14 40.77 4.72
CA GLY A 45 -24.51 41.32 5.92
C GLY A 45 -24.05 40.28 6.92
N ALA A 46 -22.89 39.68 6.68
CA ALA A 46 -22.05 39.07 7.70
C ALA A 46 -20.64 39.66 7.65
N SER A 47 -20.21 40.18 8.78
CA SER A 47 -18.89 40.71 9.06
C SER A 47 -17.84 39.66 8.74
N LYS A 48 -16.82 40.02 7.91
CA LYS A 48 -15.63 39.22 7.66
C LYS A 48 -14.86 39.06 8.98
N THR A 49 -14.82 37.85 9.49
CA THR A 49 -13.92 37.47 10.57
C THR A 49 -12.54 37.17 9.97
N THR A 50 -11.49 37.48 10.72
CA THR A 50 -10.07 37.41 10.33
C THR A 50 -9.54 36.00 10.00
N ASP A 51 -10.42 34.99 9.98
CA ASP A 51 -10.06 33.57 9.67
C ASP A 51 -10.13 33.24 8.18
N ASP A 52 -10.66 34.15 7.33
CA ASP A 52 -10.78 33.93 5.88
C ASP A 52 -9.50 34.23 5.08
N ALA A 53 -8.48 34.83 5.70
CA ALA A 53 -7.24 35.23 5.00
C ALA A 53 -6.38 34.06 4.52
N GLY A 54 -6.53 32.86 5.10
CA GLY A 54 -5.81 31.65 4.67
C GLY A 54 -6.41 30.94 3.45
N TYR A 55 -7.68 31.18 3.16
CA TYR A 55 -8.40 30.49 2.09
C TYR A 55 -8.14 31.10 0.70
N ASP A 56 -7.97 32.41 0.63
CA ASP A 56 -7.72 33.13 -0.63
C ASP A 56 -6.27 32.92 -1.17
N ASP A 57 -5.31 32.61 -0.31
CA ASP A 57 -3.94 32.27 -0.74
C ASP A 57 -3.82 30.87 -1.32
N ILE A 58 -4.71 29.95 -0.93
CA ILE A 58 -4.76 28.59 -1.46
C ILE A 58 -5.30 28.59 -2.91
N ALA A 59 -6.21 29.48 -3.25
CA ALA A 59 -6.72 29.65 -4.61
C ALA A 59 -5.66 30.25 -5.57
N LYS A 60 -4.61 30.88 -5.04
CA LYS A 60 -3.48 31.45 -5.79
C LYS A 60 -2.31 30.50 -5.98
N LEU A 61 -2.33 29.30 -5.36
CA LEU A 61 -1.38 28.23 -5.68
C LEU A 61 -1.58 27.86 -7.15
N GLY A 62 -0.64 28.28 -7.98
CA GLY A 62 -0.70 28.33 -9.42
C GLY A 62 -1.26 27.09 -10.09
N LYS A 63 -1.61 27.22 -11.37
CA LYS A 63 -2.10 26.11 -12.22
C LYS A 63 -1.28 24.86 -11.90
N ARG A 64 -1.91 23.87 -11.25
CA ARG A 64 -1.28 22.57 -11.00
C ARG A 64 -0.85 22.04 -12.35
N ASP A 65 0.41 21.65 -12.46
CA ASP A 65 1.02 21.20 -13.72
C ASP A 65 0.44 19.89 -14.27
N GLY A 66 -0.51 19.30 -13.55
CA GLY A 66 -1.15 18.03 -13.91
C GLY A 66 -0.28 16.79 -13.63
N THR A 67 0.94 16.97 -13.14
CA THR A 67 1.86 15.86 -12.86
C THR A 67 1.28 14.93 -11.81
N LYS A 68 1.36 13.64 -12.07
CA LYS A 68 0.96 12.55 -11.17
C LYS A 68 2.22 11.94 -10.60
N TYR A 69 2.22 11.74 -9.29
CA TYR A 69 3.35 11.16 -8.57
C TYR A 69 2.95 9.84 -7.93
N VAL A 70 3.88 8.89 -7.96
CA VAL A 70 3.76 7.61 -7.27
C VAL A 70 4.94 7.45 -6.34
N PHE A 71 4.66 7.17 -5.08
CA PHE A 71 5.65 6.99 -4.03
C PHE A 71 5.71 5.53 -3.57
N MET A 72 6.86 5.11 -3.07
CA MET A 72 7.04 3.84 -2.39
C MET A 72 7.30 4.10 -0.91
N HIS A 73 6.50 3.51 -0.03
CA HIS A 73 6.74 3.54 1.40
C HIS A 73 7.84 2.55 1.78
N HIS A 74 8.85 3.01 2.49
CA HIS A 74 10.00 2.21 2.91
C HIS A 74 10.24 2.39 4.41
N ILE A 75 10.13 1.31 5.17
CA ILE A 75 10.40 1.32 6.59
C ILE A 75 11.92 1.43 6.79
N VAL A 76 12.37 2.49 7.44
CA VAL A 76 13.76 2.65 7.89
C VAL A 76 13.93 1.93 9.21
N GLY A 77 13.09 2.27 10.19
CA GLY A 77 13.00 1.61 11.47
C GLY A 77 11.61 1.80 12.05
N SER A 78 11.15 0.76 12.70
CA SER A 78 9.95 0.83 13.53
C SER A 78 10.31 0.23 14.88
N GLU A 79 9.93 0.92 15.95
CA GLU A 79 10.08 0.34 17.29
C GLU A 79 9.31 -0.98 17.30
N SER A 80 10.01 -2.09 17.49
CA SER A 80 9.36 -3.35 17.74
C SER A 80 8.37 -3.17 18.89
N SER A 81 7.09 -3.31 18.63
CA SER A 81 6.01 -3.15 19.60
C SER A 81 5.99 -4.24 20.69
N THR A 82 7.00 -5.12 20.72
CA THR A 82 7.17 -6.10 21.78
C THR A 82 7.83 -5.45 22.99
N PRO A 83 7.32 -5.71 24.20
CA PRO A 83 7.99 -5.25 25.43
C PRO A 83 9.44 -5.73 25.46
N GLU A 84 10.39 -4.86 25.83
CA GLU A 84 11.85 -5.11 25.93
C GLU A 84 12.26 -6.43 26.62
N LYS A 85 11.31 -7.08 27.30
CA LYS A 85 11.53 -8.33 28.03
C LYS A 85 11.46 -9.59 27.19
N GLU A 86 10.91 -9.54 25.97
CA GLU A 86 10.68 -10.72 25.12
C GLU A 86 11.57 -10.74 23.89
N GLN A 87 12.27 -9.65 23.58
CA GLN A 87 13.21 -9.60 22.48
C GLN A 87 14.64 -9.80 22.95
N PRO A 88 15.45 -10.61 22.24
CA PRO A 88 16.89 -10.57 22.43
C PRO A 88 17.43 -9.16 22.12
N ALA A 89 18.43 -8.70 22.86
CA ALA A 89 19.03 -7.37 22.71
C ALA A 89 19.56 -7.03 21.29
N ASN A 90 19.55 -7.98 20.38
CA ASN A 90 19.95 -7.89 18.98
C ASN A 90 18.80 -8.13 17.98
N ALA A 91 17.55 -8.09 18.41
CA ALA A 91 16.38 -8.26 17.55
C ALA A 91 16.02 -6.97 16.81
N LEU A 92 17.02 -6.36 16.19
CA LEU A 92 16.85 -5.20 15.33
C LEU A 92 16.35 -5.66 13.97
N SER A 93 15.56 -4.83 13.30
CA SER A 93 14.85 -5.20 12.07
C SER A 93 14.93 -4.10 11.01
N ASP A 94 14.27 -4.32 9.89
CA ASP A 94 14.13 -3.38 8.81
C ASP A 94 15.47 -2.99 8.17
N THR A 95 15.98 -1.78 8.37
CA THR A 95 17.26 -1.34 7.78
C THR A 95 18.42 -1.26 8.78
N TYR A 96 18.32 -1.88 9.93
CA TYR A 96 19.38 -1.77 10.96
C TYR A 96 20.78 -2.07 10.42
N ASP A 97 20.95 -3.17 9.71
CA ASP A 97 22.20 -3.62 9.12
C ASP A 97 22.38 -3.21 7.64
N TYR A 98 21.52 -2.32 7.15
CA TYR A 98 21.71 -1.76 5.81
C TYR A 98 23.03 -0.99 5.74
N ASN A 99 23.64 -1.09 4.59
CA ASN A 99 24.75 -0.27 4.15
C ASN A 99 24.34 0.52 2.90
N TYR A 100 25.22 1.38 2.43
CA TYR A 100 24.99 2.18 1.23
C TYR A 100 24.61 1.35 -0.01
N ASP A 101 25.23 0.17 -0.19
CA ASP A 101 25.01 -0.66 -1.39
C ASP A 101 23.59 -1.30 -1.39
N LEU A 102 23.05 -1.65 -0.22
CA LEU A 102 21.68 -2.15 -0.10
C LEU A 102 20.67 -1.06 -0.46
N TRP A 103 20.88 0.18 0.02
CA TRP A 103 20.07 1.33 -0.39
C TRP A 103 20.13 1.57 -1.90
N VAL A 104 21.31 1.52 -2.51
CA VAL A 104 21.50 1.64 -3.95
C VAL A 104 20.74 0.55 -4.70
N ASN A 105 20.79 -0.70 -4.21
CA ASN A 105 20.07 -1.82 -4.80
C ASN A 105 18.56 -1.60 -4.77
N ASP A 106 18.00 -1.24 -3.61
CA ASP A 106 16.57 -1.01 -3.44
C ASP A 106 16.09 0.15 -4.32
N PHE A 107 16.80 1.27 -4.28
CA PHE A 107 16.43 2.47 -5.06
C PHE A 107 16.52 2.26 -6.57
N ASN A 108 17.47 1.44 -7.05
CA ASN A 108 17.51 1.07 -8.47
C ASN A 108 16.28 0.25 -8.87
N GLN A 109 15.86 -0.71 -8.05
CA GLN A 109 14.67 -1.52 -8.30
C GLN A 109 13.40 -0.66 -8.29
N ILE A 110 13.25 0.20 -7.28
CA ILE A 110 12.10 1.10 -7.13
C ILE A 110 12.01 2.08 -8.30
N ARG A 111 13.12 2.74 -8.64
CA ARG A 111 13.19 3.68 -9.76
C ARG A 111 12.86 3.03 -11.11
N ALA A 112 13.29 1.77 -11.31
CA ALA A 112 13.02 1.02 -12.54
C ALA A 112 11.52 0.79 -12.83
N LYS A 113 10.65 0.97 -11.82
CA LYS A 113 9.18 0.88 -11.95
C LYS A 113 8.50 2.24 -12.03
N ASN A 114 9.22 3.28 -12.44
CA ASN A 114 8.68 4.63 -12.64
C ASN A 114 8.07 5.24 -11.36
N ILE A 115 8.61 4.90 -10.20
CA ILE A 115 8.30 5.51 -8.91
C ILE A 115 9.12 6.80 -8.79
N ASP A 116 8.47 7.88 -8.33
CA ASP A 116 9.06 9.23 -8.32
C ASP A 116 9.89 9.49 -7.07
N ALA A 117 9.44 8.98 -5.92
CA ALA A 117 10.15 9.17 -4.67
C ALA A 117 9.84 8.04 -3.68
N VAL A 118 10.69 7.94 -2.66
CA VAL A 118 10.53 7.00 -1.56
C VAL A 118 10.20 7.75 -0.28
N ALA A 119 9.10 7.39 0.36
CA ALA A 119 8.74 7.85 1.69
C ALA A 119 9.52 7.04 2.72
N LEU A 120 10.50 7.66 3.36
CA LEU A 120 11.32 7.04 4.41
C LEU A 120 10.56 7.10 5.74
N ASN A 121 9.99 5.97 6.15
CA ASN A 121 9.30 5.86 7.43
C ASN A 121 10.33 5.73 8.55
N VAL A 122 10.37 6.72 9.43
CA VAL A 122 11.38 6.86 10.48
C VAL A 122 10.76 6.89 11.87
N GLY A 123 11.34 6.11 12.78
CA GLY A 123 11.10 6.13 14.21
C GLY A 123 12.19 6.92 14.95
N ARG A 124 12.54 6.48 16.15
CA ARG A 124 13.50 7.19 17.04
C ARG A 124 14.73 6.37 17.43
N ASP A 125 14.94 5.23 16.79
CA ASP A 125 16.08 4.39 17.13
C ASP A 125 17.41 5.11 16.85
N TYR A 126 18.40 4.95 17.73
CA TYR A 126 19.66 5.68 17.68
C TYR A 126 20.44 5.49 16.37
N TRP A 127 20.19 4.40 15.67
CA TRP A 127 20.86 4.03 14.42
C TRP A 127 20.19 4.59 13.17
N GLU A 128 18.90 4.98 13.23
CA GLU A 128 18.11 5.40 12.07
C GLU A 128 18.68 6.64 11.39
N TRP A 129 19.19 7.58 12.15
CA TRP A 129 19.84 8.78 11.59
C TRP A 129 20.94 8.43 10.59
N ALA A 130 21.82 7.47 10.94
CA ALA A 130 22.89 7.03 10.04
C ALA A 130 22.32 6.33 8.79
N ARG A 131 21.29 5.54 8.95
CA ARG A 131 20.62 4.85 7.81
C ARG A 131 19.96 5.84 6.86
N VAL A 132 19.29 6.87 7.39
CA VAL A 132 18.72 7.96 6.59
C VAL A 132 19.79 8.73 5.83
N GLN A 133 20.94 8.99 6.43
CA GLN A 133 22.05 9.65 5.74
C GLN A 133 22.57 8.80 4.58
N ASP A 134 22.72 7.49 4.77
CA ASP A 134 23.06 6.54 3.70
C ASP A 134 22.00 6.53 2.61
N ALA A 135 20.70 6.53 2.99
CA ALA A 135 19.58 6.56 2.05
C ALA A 135 19.57 7.83 1.18
N TYR A 136 19.74 9.01 1.77
CA TYR A 136 19.81 10.26 0.99
C TYR A 136 21.01 10.29 0.04
N ASN A 137 22.17 9.78 0.46
CA ASN A 137 23.37 9.67 -0.38
C ASN A 137 23.14 8.69 -1.54
N ALA A 138 22.57 7.53 -1.28
CA ALA A 138 22.24 6.53 -2.29
C ALA A 138 21.19 7.03 -3.28
N ALA A 139 20.13 7.69 -2.77
CA ALA A 139 19.08 8.28 -3.59
C ALA A 139 19.63 9.31 -4.57
N ALA A 140 20.51 10.20 -4.10
CA ALA A 140 21.20 11.18 -4.95
C ALA A 140 22.05 10.53 -6.04
N ALA A 141 22.75 9.43 -5.72
CA ALA A 141 23.58 8.71 -6.67
C ALA A 141 22.75 7.92 -7.71
N VAL A 142 21.64 7.33 -7.29
CA VAL A 142 20.72 6.58 -8.17
C VAL A 142 19.87 7.53 -9.02
N GLY A 143 19.59 8.75 -8.54
CA GLY A 143 18.70 9.73 -9.18
C GLY A 143 17.23 9.40 -8.96
N ILE A 144 16.88 9.03 -7.73
CA ILE A 144 15.50 8.97 -7.21
C ILE A 144 15.39 9.94 -6.05
N ASP A 145 14.21 10.50 -5.83
CA ASP A 145 13.99 11.37 -4.70
C ASP A 145 13.53 10.61 -3.46
N VAL A 146 13.70 11.21 -2.29
CA VAL A 146 13.24 10.69 -0.99
C VAL A 146 12.63 11.81 -0.14
N PHE A 147 11.76 11.46 0.79
CA PHE A 147 11.21 12.38 1.79
C PHE A 147 10.86 11.63 3.08
N PHE A 148 10.72 12.34 4.18
CA PHE A 148 10.35 11.75 5.45
C PHE A 148 8.86 11.42 5.56
N SER A 149 8.58 10.25 6.12
CA SER A 149 7.31 9.87 6.71
C SER A 149 7.57 9.53 8.18
N PHE A 150 7.30 10.48 9.08
CA PHE A 150 7.56 10.31 10.51
C PHE A 150 6.55 9.37 11.14
N ASP A 151 6.99 8.27 11.72
CA ASP A 151 6.13 7.34 12.45
C ASP A 151 5.94 7.79 13.90
N TYR A 152 4.91 8.58 14.16
CA TYR A 152 4.65 9.10 15.51
C TYR A 152 4.09 8.04 16.48
N THR A 153 4.01 6.79 16.10
CA THR A 153 3.83 5.71 17.07
C THR A 153 5.14 5.38 17.78
N SER A 154 6.27 5.68 17.14
CA SER A 154 7.62 5.48 17.69
C SER A 154 8.49 6.75 17.67
N PHE A 155 8.36 7.64 16.68
CA PHE A 155 9.05 8.92 16.66
C PHE A 155 8.54 9.85 17.77
N ASP A 156 9.42 10.69 18.31
CA ASP A 156 9.03 11.64 19.36
C ASP A 156 8.00 12.65 18.84
N CYS A 157 6.91 12.83 19.58
CA CYS A 157 5.88 13.82 19.27
C CYS A 157 6.41 15.24 19.58
N SER A 158 7.35 15.70 18.75
CA SER A 158 8.10 16.94 18.93
C SER A 158 8.19 17.71 17.61
N VAL A 159 7.63 18.93 17.61
CA VAL A 159 7.78 19.86 16.50
C VAL A 159 9.25 20.20 16.25
N ASP A 160 10.02 20.39 17.32
CA ASP A 160 11.43 20.78 17.21
C ASP A 160 12.27 19.68 16.56
N GLU A 161 12.04 18.42 16.97
CA GLU A 161 12.76 17.29 16.40
C GLU A 161 12.37 17.06 14.93
N THR A 162 11.08 17.09 14.61
CA THR A 162 10.59 17.01 13.22
C THR A 162 11.22 18.07 12.33
N VAL A 163 11.24 19.33 12.79
CA VAL A 163 11.84 20.44 12.06
C VAL A 163 13.35 20.27 11.89
N ASN A 164 14.04 19.78 12.91
CA ASN A 164 15.48 19.51 12.86
C ASN A 164 15.83 18.49 11.77
N TRP A 165 15.12 17.36 11.72
CA TRP A 165 15.31 16.34 10.68
C TRP A 165 15.04 16.91 9.29
N VAL A 166 13.90 17.53 9.08
CA VAL A 166 13.54 18.10 7.77
C VAL A 166 14.57 19.11 7.30
N ASN A 167 14.93 20.07 8.15
CA ASN A 167 15.87 21.15 7.76
C ASN A 167 17.28 20.62 7.48
N THR A 168 17.73 19.57 8.16
CA THR A 168 19.02 18.96 7.91
C THR A 168 19.12 18.38 6.50
N PHE A 169 18.06 17.74 6.02
CA PHE A 169 18.07 17.04 4.73
C PHE A 169 17.43 17.81 3.58
N SER A 170 16.68 18.88 3.85
CA SER A 170 15.95 19.66 2.83
C SER A 170 16.81 20.26 1.73
N GLY A 171 18.11 20.45 2.00
CA GLY A 171 19.13 20.91 1.05
C GLY A 171 19.69 19.81 0.14
N SER A 172 19.40 18.53 0.41
CA SER A 172 19.87 17.41 -0.41
C SER A 172 19.31 17.49 -1.83
N PRO A 173 20.11 17.16 -2.87
CA PRO A 173 19.60 17.04 -4.22
C PRO A 173 18.55 15.94 -4.39
N ALA A 174 18.52 14.94 -3.48
CA ALA A 174 17.53 13.87 -3.46
C ALA A 174 16.26 14.20 -2.65
N GLN A 175 16.15 15.39 -2.04
CA GLN A 175 14.94 15.75 -1.33
C GLN A 175 13.78 16.00 -2.30
N PHE A 176 12.74 15.17 -2.24
CA PHE A 176 11.53 15.35 -3.03
C PHE A 176 10.84 16.67 -2.66
N LYS A 177 10.48 17.45 -3.67
CA LYS A 177 9.85 18.75 -3.50
C LYS A 177 8.59 18.86 -4.35
N VAL A 178 7.55 19.40 -3.75
CA VAL A 178 6.32 19.77 -4.41
C VAL A 178 6.24 21.29 -4.46
N ASP A 179 6.13 21.85 -5.66
CA ASP A 179 6.10 23.32 -5.86
C ASP A 179 7.30 24.03 -5.17
N GLY A 180 8.49 23.40 -5.23
CA GLY A 180 9.75 23.89 -4.63
C GLY A 180 9.86 23.69 -3.11
N ARG A 181 8.84 23.13 -2.45
CA ARG A 181 8.80 22.91 -1.00
C ARG A 181 9.15 21.46 -0.65
N PRO A 182 9.99 21.19 0.35
CA PRO A 182 10.30 19.84 0.77
C PRO A 182 9.02 19.11 1.23
N MET A 183 8.80 17.90 0.72
CA MET A 183 7.68 17.08 1.15
C MET A 183 7.95 16.48 2.51
N VAL A 184 6.92 16.50 3.38
CA VAL A 184 6.94 15.95 4.73
C VAL A 184 5.66 15.16 4.95
N SER A 185 5.77 13.90 5.26
CA SER A 185 4.67 12.99 5.56
C SER A 185 4.77 12.47 6.99
N SER A 186 3.77 11.75 7.43
CA SER A 186 3.78 11.01 8.68
C SER A 186 2.83 9.84 8.67
N PHE A 187 3.13 8.88 9.55
CA PHE A 187 2.18 7.92 10.06
C PHE A 187 1.77 8.35 11.47
N SER A 188 0.45 8.33 11.78
CA SER A 188 -0.09 8.69 13.11
C SER A 188 0.31 10.09 13.61
N GLY A 189 0.17 11.12 12.77
CA GLY A 189 0.55 12.50 13.09
C GLY A 189 -0.38 13.25 14.04
N ASP A 190 -1.32 12.58 14.71
CA ASP A 190 -2.36 13.16 15.58
C ASP A 190 -1.77 13.94 16.75
N CYS A 191 -0.67 13.45 17.29
CA CYS A 191 -0.07 14.00 18.52
C CYS A 191 0.44 15.43 18.37
N LEU A 192 0.86 15.86 17.17
CA LEU A 192 1.29 17.24 16.93
C LEU A 192 0.10 18.21 16.89
N GLY A 193 -1.08 17.70 16.52
CA GLY A 193 -2.27 18.52 16.35
C GLY A 193 -2.13 19.59 15.25
N PRO A 194 -3.18 20.36 14.96
CA PRO A 194 -3.16 21.37 13.90
C PRO A 194 -2.09 22.45 14.11
N GLY A 195 -1.89 22.89 15.36
CA GLY A 195 -0.90 23.93 15.68
C GLY A 195 0.55 23.46 15.52
N GLY A 196 0.83 22.19 15.85
CA GLY A 196 2.15 21.59 15.66
C GLY A 196 2.47 21.43 14.17
N TRP A 197 1.54 20.92 13.36
CA TRP A 197 1.71 20.83 11.91
C TRP A 197 1.86 22.18 11.25
N GLN A 198 1.13 23.20 11.71
CA GLN A 198 1.34 24.58 11.27
C GLN A 198 2.77 25.06 11.55
N ALA A 199 3.27 24.81 12.78
CA ALA A 199 4.62 25.19 13.15
C ALA A 199 5.70 24.42 12.35
N VAL A 200 5.49 23.15 12.06
CA VAL A 200 6.38 22.39 11.15
C VAL A 200 6.42 23.06 9.79
N ARG A 201 5.28 23.38 9.18
CA ARG A 201 5.22 24.04 7.89
C ARG A 201 5.93 25.39 7.89
N ASP A 202 5.66 26.23 8.88
CA ASP A 202 6.17 27.60 8.94
C ASP A 202 7.70 27.63 9.13
N ARG A 203 8.26 26.62 9.84
CA ARG A 203 9.69 26.53 10.15
C ARG A 203 10.51 25.78 9.10
N THR A 204 9.87 24.92 8.29
CA THR A 204 10.54 24.13 7.24
C THR A 204 10.23 24.63 5.82
N GLY A 205 9.18 25.41 5.66
CA GLY A 205 8.61 25.73 4.35
C GLY A 205 7.98 24.51 3.67
N GLY A 206 7.71 23.43 4.41
CA GLY A 206 7.33 22.12 3.89
C GLY A 206 5.99 22.08 3.18
N PHE A 207 5.88 21.12 2.25
CA PHE A 207 4.63 20.65 1.71
C PHE A 207 4.18 19.44 2.55
N LEU A 208 3.09 19.56 3.30
CA LEU A 208 2.69 18.57 4.29
C LEU A 208 1.71 17.56 3.73
N MET A 209 1.96 16.27 3.99
CA MET A 209 1.09 15.14 3.66
C MET A 209 0.98 14.20 4.89
N PRO A 210 0.51 14.67 6.04
CA PRO A 210 0.42 13.83 7.22
C PRO A 210 -0.74 12.85 7.10
N PHE A 211 -0.52 11.60 7.57
CA PHE A 211 -1.60 10.69 7.91
C PHE A 211 -2.01 10.89 9.37
N ILE A 212 -3.30 11.06 9.61
CA ILE A 212 -3.87 11.34 10.92
C ILE A 212 -5.01 10.36 11.19
N TYR A 213 -4.87 9.56 12.27
CA TYR A 213 -5.95 8.71 12.75
C TYR A 213 -7.08 9.54 13.38
N ASN A 214 -8.25 8.96 13.46
CA ASN A 214 -9.38 9.49 14.24
C ASN A 214 -9.69 10.97 14.02
N ILE A 215 -9.39 11.47 12.84
CA ILE A 215 -9.70 12.86 12.50
C ILE A 215 -11.20 13.02 12.31
N ASP A 216 -11.79 13.92 13.07
CA ASP A 216 -13.18 14.30 12.84
C ASP A 216 -13.30 15.26 11.64
N TYR A 217 -14.53 15.44 11.17
CA TYR A 217 -14.81 16.32 10.04
C TYR A 217 -14.29 17.76 10.24
N GLN A 218 -14.35 18.29 11.44
CA GLN A 218 -13.86 19.63 11.75
C GLN A 218 -12.33 19.68 11.71
N GLN A 219 -11.68 18.66 12.26
CA GLN A 219 -10.22 18.53 12.22
C GLN A 219 -9.73 18.34 10.79
N LEU A 220 -10.40 17.52 9.99
CA LEU A 220 -10.03 17.31 8.60
C LEU A 220 -10.13 18.60 7.77
N ARG A 221 -11.19 19.39 7.95
CA ARG A 221 -11.31 20.70 7.29
C ARG A 221 -10.23 21.68 7.71
N ARG A 222 -9.81 21.69 8.97
CA ARG A 222 -8.67 22.48 9.44
C ARG A 222 -7.37 21.94 8.84
N GLY A 223 -7.19 20.63 8.80
CA GLY A 223 -6.06 19.97 8.15
C GLY A 223 -5.93 20.32 6.68
N ALA A 224 -7.04 20.56 5.96
CA ALA A 224 -7.03 21.05 4.59
C ALA A 224 -6.23 22.37 4.40
N SER A 225 -6.11 23.18 5.45
CA SER A 225 -5.28 24.38 5.46
C SER A 225 -3.79 24.07 5.60
N TYR A 226 -3.41 22.87 6.03
CA TYR A 226 -2.03 22.48 6.34
C TYR A 226 -1.39 21.60 5.27
N GLY A 227 -2.15 21.05 4.34
CA GLY A 227 -1.62 20.19 3.31
C GLY A 227 -2.51 18.99 3.01
N PHE A 228 -1.91 17.85 2.74
CA PHE A 228 -2.56 16.62 2.35
C PHE A 228 -2.63 15.67 3.53
N LEU A 229 -3.62 14.77 3.46
CA LEU A 229 -3.69 13.60 4.31
C LEU A 229 -3.31 12.40 3.46
N ASP A 230 -2.36 11.62 3.93
CA ASP A 230 -2.09 10.28 3.47
C ASP A 230 -3.11 9.35 4.14
N SER A 231 -3.70 8.44 3.39
CA SER A 231 -4.70 7.52 3.92
C SER A 231 -4.31 6.08 3.66
N TRP A 232 -4.25 5.29 4.70
CA TRP A 232 -4.05 3.84 4.68
C TRP A 232 -5.35 3.07 4.39
N GLN A 233 -6.38 3.73 3.90
CA GLN A 233 -7.70 3.14 3.71
C GLN A 233 -7.78 2.33 2.41
N TRP A 234 -8.52 1.23 2.47
CA TRP A 234 -8.63 0.22 1.42
C TRP A 234 -9.88 0.34 0.55
N GLN A 235 -10.75 1.32 0.83
CA GLN A 235 -12.07 1.40 0.23
C GLN A 235 -12.29 2.73 -0.48
N THR A 236 -12.85 2.67 -1.68
CA THR A 236 -13.20 3.83 -2.52
C THR A 236 -14.10 4.85 -1.81
N GLN A 237 -14.93 4.43 -0.88
CA GLN A 237 -15.79 5.34 -0.13
C GLN A 237 -15.01 6.29 0.78
N ASP A 238 -13.89 5.83 1.33
CA ASP A 238 -13.03 6.66 2.17
C ASP A 238 -12.25 7.66 1.32
N ASP A 239 -11.78 7.27 0.15
CA ASP A 239 -11.14 8.18 -0.80
C ASP A 239 -12.06 9.35 -1.15
N GLN A 240 -13.32 9.08 -1.46
CA GLN A 240 -14.29 10.11 -1.80
C GLN A 240 -14.54 11.05 -0.62
N TYR A 241 -14.63 10.54 0.60
CA TYR A 241 -14.78 11.34 1.80
C TYR A 241 -13.64 12.35 1.98
N TYR A 242 -12.39 11.90 1.80
CA TYR A 242 -11.23 12.79 1.87
C TYR A 242 -11.20 13.79 0.72
N MET A 243 -11.48 13.36 -0.51
CA MET A 243 -11.51 14.25 -1.67
C MET A 243 -12.59 15.32 -1.59
N ASP A 244 -13.77 15.00 -1.05
CA ASP A 244 -14.87 15.95 -0.87
C ASP A 244 -14.51 17.06 0.12
N ILE A 245 -13.70 16.77 1.11
CA ILE A 245 -13.28 17.72 2.15
C ILE A 245 -12.04 18.50 1.74
N LEU A 246 -11.04 17.82 1.20
CA LEU A 246 -9.74 18.41 0.88
C LEU A 246 -9.73 19.08 -0.49
N GLY A 247 -10.57 18.62 -1.38
CA GLY A 247 -10.62 19.04 -2.79
C GLY A 247 -9.63 18.28 -3.69
N PRO A 248 -9.80 18.37 -5.01
CA PRO A 248 -9.02 17.63 -5.99
C PRO A 248 -7.50 17.86 -5.86
N GLY A 249 -6.72 16.79 -5.93
CA GLY A 249 -5.25 16.81 -5.89
C GLY A 249 -4.65 17.22 -4.55
N ARG A 250 -5.44 17.16 -3.46
CA ARG A 250 -5.00 17.43 -2.09
C ARG A 250 -5.11 16.19 -1.19
N TYR A 251 -5.44 15.08 -1.76
CA TYR A 251 -5.51 13.78 -1.15
C TYR A 251 -4.47 12.86 -1.80
N ALA A 252 -3.71 12.13 -0.99
CA ALA A 252 -2.86 11.04 -1.44
C ALA A 252 -3.57 9.72 -1.16
N ALA A 253 -3.81 8.95 -2.19
CA ALA A 253 -4.42 7.64 -2.05
C ALA A 253 -3.35 6.57 -1.89
N THR A 254 -3.68 5.47 -1.19
CA THR A 254 -2.77 4.37 -0.97
C THR A 254 -3.20 3.11 -1.72
N VAL A 255 -2.25 2.24 -2.02
CA VAL A 255 -2.47 0.93 -2.60
C VAL A 255 -1.49 -0.09 -2.03
N SER A 256 -1.99 -1.29 -1.72
CA SER A 256 -1.25 -2.34 -1.04
C SER A 256 -1.54 -3.71 -1.63
N GLY A 257 -0.54 -4.60 -1.64
CA GLY A 257 -0.63 -5.93 -2.25
C GLY A 257 -1.27 -6.97 -1.35
N TRP A 258 -0.72 -7.14 -0.17
CA TRP A 258 -1.10 -8.20 0.76
C TRP A 258 -0.86 -7.78 2.19
N PHE A 259 -1.58 -8.38 3.16
CA PHE A 259 -1.39 -8.10 4.58
C PHE A 259 -1.64 -9.35 5.42
N PHE A 260 -0.62 -9.76 6.17
CA PHE A 260 -0.71 -10.81 7.16
C PHE A 260 0.36 -10.63 8.24
N THR A 261 -0.02 -10.82 9.50
CA THR A 261 0.89 -10.77 10.64
C THR A 261 0.54 -11.86 11.64
N HIS A 262 1.55 -12.44 12.33
CA HIS A 262 1.39 -13.60 13.19
C HIS A 262 2.26 -13.51 14.44
N TYR A 263 2.11 -12.42 15.19
CA TYR A 263 2.72 -12.24 16.49
C TYR A 263 1.75 -12.56 17.62
N ASN A 264 2.24 -12.82 18.82
CA ASN A 264 1.40 -13.07 20.00
C ASN A 264 0.49 -11.88 20.37
N TYR A 265 0.89 -10.67 20.06
CA TYR A 265 0.16 -9.42 20.32
C TYR A 265 -0.55 -8.86 19.08
N LYS A 266 -0.26 -9.40 17.88
CA LYS A 266 -0.78 -8.93 16.59
C LYS A 266 -0.89 -10.13 15.65
N ASN A 267 -2.09 -10.73 15.57
CA ASN A 267 -2.30 -11.98 14.83
C ASN A 267 -3.57 -11.90 14.00
N PHE A 268 -3.45 -11.42 12.75
CA PHE A 268 -4.59 -11.28 11.86
C PHE A 268 -4.18 -11.26 10.38
N TYR A 269 -5.15 -11.56 9.54
CA TYR A 269 -5.10 -11.47 8.08
C TYR A 269 -6.09 -10.40 7.63
N LEU A 270 -5.65 -9.50 6.77
CA LEU A 270 -6.54 -8.60 6.03
C LEU A 270 -6.70 -9.12 4.62
N ARG A 271 -7.92 -9.03 4.12
CA ARG A 271 -8.26 -9.55 2.80
C ARG A 271 -7.43 -8.88 1.70
N GLY A 272 -6.56 -9.66 1.04
CA GLY A 272 -5.75 -9.25 -0.12
C GLY A 272 -6.02 -10.11 -1.36
N ASP A 273 -6.99 -11.00 -1.29
CA ASP A 273 -7.38 -11.92 -2.37
C ASP A 273 -8.34 -11.26 -3.39
N ALA A 274 -8.83 -12.05 -4.35
CA ALA A 274 -9.80 -11.63 -5.37
C ALA A 274 -9.33 -10.44 -6.23
N TRP A 275 -8.05 -10.43 -6.61
CA TRP A 275 -7.41 -9.36 -7.41
C TRP A 275 -7.51 -7.96 -6.79
N LEU A 276 -7.66 -7.86 -5.48
CA LEU A 276 -7.87 -6.59 -4.80
C LEU A 276 -6.79 -5.55 -5.16
N PHE A 277 -5.52 -5.96 -5.23
CA PHE A 277 -4.42 -5.09 -5.61
C PHE A 277 -4.59 -4.45 -7.00
N LEU A 278 -4.98 -5.26 -7.99
CA LEU A 278 -5.24 -4.77 -9.35
C LEU A 278 -6.49 -3.90 -9.39
N THR A 279 -7.55 -4.34 -8.72
CA THR A 279 -8.81 -3.60 -8.65
C THR A 279 -8.60 -2.23 -8.02
N ARG A 280 -7.80 -2.15 -6.96
CA ARG A 280 -7.46 -0.88 -6.33
C ARG A 280 -6.73 0.07 -7.30
N TRP A 281 -5.76 -0.43 -8.06
CA TRP A 281 -5.10 0.36 -9.09
C TRP A 281 -6.07 0.85 -10.17
N GLU A 282 -6.99 -0.01 -10.64
CA GLU A 282 -8.01 0.34 -11.62
C GLU A 282 -8.94 1.46 -11.10
N GLU A 283 -9.32 1.40 -9.82
CA GLU A 283 -10.07 2.46 -9.14
C GLU A 283 -9.29 3.77 -9.10
N LEU A 284 -8.02 3.74 -8.66
CA LEU A 284 -7.17 4.93 -8.61
C LEU A 284 -6.98 5.58 -9.99
N ILE A 285 -6.85 4.77 -11.04
CA ILE A 285 -6.77 5.24 -12.41
C ILE A 285 -8.09 5.88 -12.85
N SER A 286 -9.23 5.30 -12.45
CA SER A 286 -10.55 5.85 -12.81
C SER A 286 -10.80 7.23 -12.20
N MET A 287 -10.23 7.52 -11.02
CA MET A 287 -10.34 8.81 -10.35
C MET A 287 -9.08 9.68 -10.42
N ARG A 288 -8.14 9.33 -11.35
CA ARG A 288 -6.84 10.00 -11.46
C ARG A 288 -6.91 11.52 -11.61
N ASP A 289 -7.97 12.05 -12.22
CA ASP A 289 -8.12 13.49 -12.41
C ASP A 289 -8.33 14.25 -11.10
N GLN A 290 -8.78 13.55 -10.06
CA GLN A 290 -8.93 14.09 -8.70
C GLN A 290 -7.71 13.80 -7.82
N LEU A 291 -6.84 12.87 -8.23
CA LEU A 291 -5.64 12.46 -7.49
C LEU A 291 -4.38 13.10 -8.10
N ARG A 292 -3.45 13.51 -7.27
CA ARG A 292 -2.10 13.92 -7.65
C ARG A 292 -1.05 12.91 -7.21
N PHE A 293 -1.32 12.22 -6.09
CA PHE A 293 -0.39 11.35 -5.40
C PHE A 293 -1.00 9.99 -5.15
N VAL A 294 -0.19 8.95 -5.34
CA VAL A 294 -0.47 7.58 -4.90
C VAL A 294 0.76 7.08 -4.14
N GLU A 295 0.55 6.49 -2.97
CA GLU A 295 1.60 5.84 -2.19
C GLU A 295 1.40 4.34 -2.17
N VAL A 296 2.44 3.61 -2.56
CA VAL A 296 2.47 2.15 -2.60
C VAL A 296 3.01 1.62 -1.29
N LEU A 297 2.26 0.80 -0.61
CA LEU A 297 2.56 0.22 0.69
C LEU A 297 2.91 -1.25 0.53
N THR A 298 4.08 -1.69 0.91
CA THR A 298 5.33 -1.05 1.26
C THR A 298 6.48 -1.71 0.50
N TRP A 299 7.70 -1.18 0.58
CA TRP A 299 8.86 -1.88 0.06
C TRP A 299 9.23 -3.09 0.92
N ASN A 300 9.24 -2.92 2.26
CA ASN A 300 9.91 -3.85 3.16
C ASN A 300 9.23 -4.09 4.51
N ASP A 301 7.92 -3.85 4.66
CA ASP A 301 7.24 -4.23 5.90
C ASP A 301 7.02 -5.76 5.94
N PHE A 302 8.07 -6.46 6.35
CA PHE A 302 8.10 -7.91 6.44
C PHE A 302 7.24 -8.43 7.59
N GLY A 303 7.16 -7.66 8.68
CA GLY A 303 6.38 -8.00 9.87
C GLY A 303 4.88 -8.11 9.60
N GLU A 304 4.41 -7.45 8.57
CA GLU A 304 3.01 -7.44 8.15
C GLU A 304 2.76 -8.16 6.82
N SER A 305 3.75 -8.84 6.25
CA SER A 305 3.68 -9.41 4.87
C SER A 305 3.32 -8.35 3.82
N HIS A 306 3.57 -7.10 4.13
CA HIS A 306 3.15 -5.93 3.39
C HIS A 306 4.24 -5.43 2.42
N TYR A 307 5.21 -6.26 2.10
CA TYR A 307 6.35 -5.95 1.25
C TYR A 307 6.10 -6.27 -0.22
N LEU A 308 6.87 -5.62 -1.10
CA LEU A 308 6.81 -5.82 -2.56
C LEU A 308 8.15 -6.24 -3.17
N ASN A 309 9.11 -6.63 -2.36
CA ASN A 309 10.41 -7.16 -2.79
C ASN A 309 10.50 -8.69 -2.65
N SER A 310 11.67 -9.24 -2.86
CA SER A 310 11.92 -10.70 -2.78
C SER A 310 11.99 -11.24 -1.34
N GLY A 311 11.90 -10.39 -0.33
CA GLY A 311 12.04 -10.71 1.10
C GLY A 311 13.25 -10.02 1.73
N PRO A 312 13.47 -10.23 3.05
CA PRO A 312 14.55 -9.56 3.78
C PRO A 312 15.93 -9.81 3.13
N PRO A 313 16.68 -8.75 2.76
CA PRO A 313 17.95 -8.91 2.07
C PRO A 313 19.08 -9.45 2.97
N THR A 314 18.91 -9.30 4.28
CA THR A 314 19.85 -9.79 5.29
C THR A 314 19.11 -10.41 6.47
N ALA A 315 19.81 -11.17 7.30
CA ALA A 315 19.20 -11.73 8.52
C ALA A 315 18.81 -10.65 9.52
N GLY A 316 19.52 -9.52 9.57
CA GLY A 316 19.22 -8.39 10.45
C GLY A 316 18.07 -7.51 9.96
N SER A 317 17.67 -7.66 8.68
CA SER A 317 16.50 -6.98 8.12
C SER A 317 15.20 -7.74 8.35
N GLN A 318 15.27 -8.98 8.83
CA GLN A 318 14.08 -9.76 9.13
C GLN A 318 13.59 -9.46 10.54
N PRO A 319 12.35 -8.97 10.72
CA PRO A 319 11.80 -8.77 12.04
C PRO A 319 11.75 -10.08 12.85
N TYR A 320 12.02 -10.00 14.14
CA TYR A 320 12.10 -11.17 15.00
C TYR A 320 10.82 -12.01 14.95
N GLY A 321 10.99 -13.31 14.73
CA GLY A 321 9.87 -14.26 14.69
C GLY A 321 9.08 -14.32 13.39
N THR A 322 9.41 -13.51 12.35
CA THR A 322 8.67 -13.43 11.08
C THR A 322 9.05 -14.54 10.08
N THR A 323 9.00 -15.79 10.51
CA THR A 323 9.36 -16.93 9.63
C THR A 323 8.42 -17.11 8.44
N TRP A 324 7.23 -16.52 8.48
CA TRP A 324 6.23 -16.62 7.42
C TRP A 324 6.59 -15.88 6.12
N THR A 325 7.64 -15.07 6.12
CA THR A 325 8.17 -14.41 4.91
C THR A 325 9.15 -15.29 4.13
N ASN A 326 9.75 -16.30 4.78
CA ASN A 326 10.80 -17.11 4.19
C ASN A 326 10.29 -17.96 3.03
N GLY A 327 10.78 -17.70 1.83
CA GLY A 327 10.34 -18.40 0.61
C GLY A 327 9.03 -17.89 0.02
N TYR A 328 8.59 -16.69 0.42
CA TYR A 328 7.38 -16.03 -0.10
C TYR A 328 7.73 -14.67 -0.72
N PRO A 329 8.35 -14.65 -1.91
CA PRO A 329 8.68 -13.39 -2.59
C PRO A 329 7.44 -12.67 -3.09
N HIS A 330 7.45 -11.33 -3.07
CA HIS A 330 6.39 -10.48 -3.61
C HIS A 330 6.84 -9.59 -4.78
N ASP A 331 8.06 -9.78 -5.27
CA ASP A 331 8.62 -9.01 -6.39
C ASP A 331 7.79 -9.14 -7.68
N ALA A 332 7.07 -10.24 -7.87
CA ALA A 332 6.15 -10.37 -9.00
C ALA A 332 4.94 -9.43 -8.88
N PHE A 333 4.47 -9.08 -7.68
CA PHE A 333 3.51 -7.99 -7.50
C PHE A 333 4.11 -6.65 -7.89
N PHE A 334 5.35 -6.39 -7.50
CA PHE A 334 6.04 -5.17 -7.85
C PHE A 334 6.28 -5.03 -9.37
N ASP A 335 6.57 -6.14 -10.04
CA ASP A 335 6.67 -6.16 -11.51
C ASP A 335 5.33 -5.85 -12.17
N LEU A 336 4.26 -6.47 -11.70
CA LEU A 336 2.90 -6.30 -12.22
C LEU A 336 2.41 -4.86 -12.16
N ILE A 337 2.67 -4.14 -11.05
CA ILE A 337 2.12 -2.78 -10.86
C ILE A 337 2.74 -1.73 -11.79
N ASN A 338 3.89 -1.99 -12.40
CA ASN A 338 4.48 -1.07 -13.36
C ASN A 338 3.51 -0.69 -14.50
N TYR A 339 2.69 -1.64 -14.94
CA TYR A 339 1.63 -1.42 -15.93
C TYR A 339 0.60 -0.39 -15.46
N TYR A 340 0.21 -0.45 -14.20
CA TYR A 340 -0.79 0.44 -13.61
C TYR A 340 -0.20 1.81 -13.24
N ILE A 341 1.06 1.85 -12.78
CA ILE A 341 1.79 3.11 -12.51
C ILE A 341 1.86 3.94 -13.79
N GLU A 342 2.23 3.33 -14.92
CA GLU A 342 2.26 4.00 -16.22
C GLU A 342 0.88 4.54 -16.60
N ALA A 343 -0.18 3.72 -16.45
CA ALA A 343 -1.54 4.14 -16.73
C ALA A 343 -2.02 5.28 -15.84
N PHE A 344 -1.69 5.25 -14.54
CA PHE A 344 -2.00 6.35 -13.62
C PHE A 344 -1.30 7.65 -14.03
N LYS A 345 -0.02 7.58 -14.37
CA LYS A 345 0.77 8.77 -14.73
C LYS A 345 0.36 9.37 -16.07
N THR A 346 0.14 8.54 -17.07
CA THR A 346 -0.13 8.99 -18.45
C THR A 346 -1.62 9.14 -18.78
N GLY A 347 -2.50 8.44 -18.07
CA GLY A 347 -3.92 8.31 -18.37
C GLY A 347 -4.23 7.28 -19.45
N THR A 348 -3.23 6.50 -19.86
CA THR A 348 -3.37 5.47 -20.90
C THR A 348 -2.63 4.21 -20.46
N TYR A 349 -3.32 3.07 -20.52
CA TYR A 349 -2.67 1.79 -20.28
C TYR A 349 -1.60 1.52 -21.35
N PRO A 350 -0.39 1.12 -20.97
CA PRO A 350 0.64 0.78 -21.95
C PRO A 350 0.24 -0.43 -22.78
N ALA A 351 0.78 -0.54 -24.00
CA ALA A 351 0.56 -1.73 -24.81
C ALA A 351 1.20 -2.96 -24.15
N ILE A 352 0.46 -4.06 -24.10
CA ILE A 352 1.00 -5.35 -23.67
C ILE A 352 1.74 -5.97 -24.84
N THR A 353 3.06 -5.94 -24.81
CA THR A 353 3.94 -6.46 -25.85
C THR A 353 4.55 -7.81 -25.49
N LYS A 354 4.47 -8.21 -24.22
CA LYS A 354 5.02 -9.47 -23.70
C LYS A 354 3.91 -10.22 -22.96
N ASP A 355 3.73 -11.48 -23.32
CA ASP A 355 2.81 -12.35 -22.62
C ASP A 355 3.39 -12.73 -21.25
N THR A 356 2.62 -12.51 -20.20
CA THR A 356 3.03 -12.80 -18.82
C THR A 356 1.84 -13.31 -18.00
N ILE A 357 2.08 -14.29 -17.16
CA ILE A 357 1.14 -14.79 -16.17
C ILE A 357 1.69 -14.42 -14.80
N TYR A 358 0.94 -13.66 -14.02
CA TYR A 358 1.16 -13.42 -12.59
C TYR A 358 0.16 -14.25 -11.82
N PHE A 359 0.60 -14.92 -10.74
CA PHE A 359 -0.27 -15.77 -9.95
C PHE A 359 0.11 -15.74 -8.47
N TRP A 360 -0.88 -15.89 -7.59
CA TRP A 360 -0.65 -15.89 -6.15
C TRP A 360 -1.68 -16.72 -5.40
N SER A 361 -1.26 -17.28 -4.29
CA SER A 361 -2.11 -17.95 -3.33
C SER A 361 -1.41 -18.12 -1.99
N ARG A 362 -2.18 -18.38 -0.95
CA ARG A 362 -1.64 -18.87 0.33
C ARG A 362 -1.10 -20.30 0.17
N PRO A 363 -0.18 -20.74 1.07
CA PRO A 363 0.43 -22.07 0.97
C PRO A 363 -0.46 -23.22 1.41
N HIS A 364 -1.54 -22.95 2.14
CA HIS A 364 -2.43 -23.96 2.72
C HIS A 364 -3.88 -23.46 2.81
N PRO A 365 -4.88 -24.34 3.02
CA PRO A 365 -6.27 -23.95 3.23
C PRO A 365 -6.44 -23.01 4.42
N ALA A 366 -7.37 -22.06 4.31
CA ALA A 366 -7.69 -21.13 5.39
C ALA A 366 -8.17 -21.84 6.65
N GLY A 367 -8.98 -22.88 6.47
CA GLY A 367 -9.59 -23.64 7.55
C GLY A 367 -8.72 -24.71 8.20
N ILE A 368 -7.45 -24.88 7.78
CA ILE A 368 -6.57 -25.94 8.33
C ILE A 368 -6.16 -25.64 9.77
N ASN A 369 -5.88 -26.68 10.55
CA ASN A 369 -5.24 -26.55 11.85
C ASN A 369 -3.73 -26.75 11.69
N ALA A 370 -2.95 -25.83 12.24
CA ALA A 370 -1.50 -25.99 12.31
C ALA A 370 -1.12 -27.07 13.35
N ASN A 371 -0.04 -27.83 13.06
CA ASN A 371 0.39 -28.95 13.91
C ASN A 371 1.17 -28.50 15.15
N ASN A 372 1.99 -27.44 15.02
CA ASN A 372 2.96 -26.99 16.03
C ASN A 372 2.96 -25.48 16.22
N ASP A 373 1.83 -24.82 16.01
CA ASP A 373 1.76 -23.37 16.22
C ASP A 373 1.41 -23.08 17.68
N GLY A 374 2.22 -22.23 18.30
CA GLY A 374 1.95 -21.74 19.66
C GLY A 374 0.85 -20.68 19.73
N LEU A 375 0.43 -20.14 18.56
CA LEU A 375 -0.59 -19.13 18.44
C LEU A 375 -1.87 -19.71 17.83
N SER A 376 -2.97 -19.04 18.10
CA SER A 376 -4.24 -19.36 17.44
C SER A 376 -4.21 -19.01 15.95
N ARG A 377 -5.13 -19.60 15.18
CA ARG A 377 -5.37 -19.18 13.79
C ARG A 377 -5.60 -17.67 13.75
N PRO A 378 -5.02 -16.93 12.76
CA PRO A 378 -5.13 -15.49 12.69
C PRO A 378 -6.58 -15.03 12.56
N GLN A 379 -6.93 -13.92 13.20
CA GLN A 379 -8.24 -13.29 13.01
C GLN A 379 -8.43 -12.95 11.53
N GLY A 380 -9.63 -13.06 11.00
CA GLY A 380 -9.96 -12.83 9.59
C GLY A 380 -9.62 -14.00 8.67
N TRP A 381 -9.18 -15.14 9.19
CA TRP A 381 -8.89 -16.33 8.40
C TRP A 381 -10.08 -16.79 7.55
N ASP A 382 -11.28 -16.61 8.04
CA ASP A 382 -12.55 -17.00 7.40
C ASP A 382 -12.96 -16.06 6.24
N TRP A 383 -12.29 -14.94 6.08
CA TRP A 383 -12.44 -14.06 4.91
C TRP A 383 -11.64 -14.53 3.71
N ALA A 384 -10.63 -15.38 3.95
CA ALA A 384 -9.73 -15.84 2.90
C ALA A 384 -10.37 -16.92 2.03
N SER A 385 -10.15 -16.84 0.73
CA SER A 385 -10.59 -17.85 -0.24
C SER A 385 -9.46 -18.80 -0.59
N ASP A 386 -9.74 -20.11 -0.61
CA ASP A 386 -8.82 -21.15 -1.06
C ASP A 386 -8.78 -21.18 -2.61
N THR A 387 -8.09 -20.21 -3.17
CA THR A 387 -8.08 -19.94 -4.60
C THR A 387 -6.70 -19.52 -5.07
N LEU A 388 -6.28 -20.03 -6.22
CA LEU A 388 -5.17 -19.51 -7.00
C LEU A 388 -5.70 -18.35 -7.85
N TRP A 389 -5.26 -17.14 -7.54
CA TRP A 389 -5.61 -15.92 -8.26
C TRP A 389 -4.57 -15.66 -9.33
N VAL A 390 -5.02 -15.26 -10.51
CA VAL A 390 -4.14 -15.11 -11.67
C VAL A 390 -4.52 -13.87 -12.47
N ALA A 391 -3.51 -13.09 -12.85
CA ALA A 391 -3.59 -12.00 -13.81
C ALA A 391 -2.80 -12.38 -15.08
N VAL A 392 -3.49 -12.48 -16.20
CA VAL A 392 -2.90 -12.88 -17.49
C VAL A 392 -2.79 -11.67 -18.39
N PHE A 393 -1.58 -11.31 -18.73
CA PHE A 393 -1.28 -10.24 -19.69
C PHE A 393 -1.11 -10.89 -21.07
N CYS A 394 -2.10 -10.72 -21.94
CA CYS A 394 -2.09 -11.28 -23.29
C CYS A 394 -1.75 -10.20 -24.32
N SER A 395 -0.64 -10.38 -25.04
CA SER A 395 -0.27 -9.49 -26.17
C SER A 395 -1.12 -9.70 -27.44
N SER A 396 -1.89 -10.78 -27.51
CA SER A 396 -2.97 -11.09 -28.45
C SER A 396 -3.82 -12.19 -27.83
N THR A 397 -4.87 -12.67 -28.49
CA THR A 397 -5.69 -13.79 -27.99
C THR A 397 -4.82 -14.96 -27.56
N CYS A 398 -5.06 -15.48 -26.35
CA CYS A 398 -4.33 -16.56 -25.75
C CYS A 398 -5.27 -17.57 -25.05
N SER A 399 -4.76 -18.74 -24.69
CA SER A 399 -5.41 -19.70 -23.82
C SER A 399 -4.48 -20.08 -22.67
N VAL A 400 -5.04 -20.22 -21.48
CA VAL A 400 -4.26 -20.53 -20.25
C VAL A 400 -4.79 -21.79 -19.61
N THR A 401 -3.89 -22.66 -19.19
CA THR A 401 -4.20 -23.81 -18.32
C THR A 401 -3.61 -23.51 -16.93
N LEU A 402 -4.45 -23.57 -15.91
CA LEU A 402 -4.03 -23.54 -14.50
C LEU A 402 -4.15 -24.93 -13.92
N GLN A 403 -3.16 -25.35 -13.15
CA GLN A 403 -3.13 -26.65 -12.50
C GLN A 403 -2.58 -26.57 -11.08
N VAL A 404 -3.22 -27.26 -10.15
CA VAL A 404 -2.73 -27.48 -8.78
C VAL A 404 -2.86 -28.96 -8.46
N GLY A 405 -1.70 -29.64 -8.28
CA GLY A 405 -1.68 -31.09 -8.12
C GLY A 405 -2.36 -31.82 -9.30
N SER A 406 -3.39 -32.59 -9.00
CA SER A 406 -4.17 -33.34 -10.01
C SER A 406 -5.34 -32.54 -10.61
N TYR A 407 -5.66 -31.37 -10.10
CA TYR A 407 -6.79 -30.55 -10.57
C TYR A 407 -6.33 -29.48 -11.53
N SER A 408 -6.97 -29.37 -12.69
CA SER A 408 -6.66 -28.39 -13.71
C SER A 408 -7.90 -27.82 -14.38
N GLN A 409 -7.77 -26.62 -14.93
CA GLN A 409 -8.81 -25.93 -15.69
C GLN A 409 -8.20 -25.16 -16.84
N ASP A 410 -8.86 -25.21 -18.01
CA ASP A 410 -8.51 -24.44 -19.20
C ASP A 410 -9.37 -23.19 -19.31
N PHE A 411 -8.73 -22.07 -19.65
CA PHE A 411 -9.34 -20.78 -19.97
C PHE A 411 -8.99 -20.45 -21.40
N ASN A 412 -9.98 -20.56 -22.28
CA ASN A 412 -9.77 -20.40 -23.72
C ASN A 412 -10.22 -19.03 -24.20
N ASN A 413 -9.60 -18.55 -25.29
CA ASN A 413 -9.96 -17.30 -25.97
C ASN A 413 -9.91 -16.05 -25.07
N LEU A 414 -8.91 -15.98 -24.17
CA LEU A 414 -8.62 -14.77 -23.42
C LEU A 414 -8.21 -13.68 -24.41
N SER A 415 -8.83 -12.51 -24.30
CA SER A 415 -8.58 -11.41 -25.24
C SER A 415 -7.26 -10.69 -24.98
N TYR A 416 -6.78 -9.89 -25.94
CA TYR A 416 -5.73 -8.91 -25.69
C TYR A 416 -6.06 -8.07 -24.44
N GLY A 417 -5.06 -7.85 -23.60
CA GLY A 417 -5.22 -7.08 -22.36
C GLY A 417 -4.95 -7.91 -21.10
N VAL A 418 -5.34 -7.35 -19.95
CA VAL A 418 -5.27 -8.02 -18.66
C VAL A 418 -6.55 -8.83 -18.44
N ASN A 419 -6.38 -10.14 -18.24
CA ASN A 419 -7.48 -11.05 -17.94
C ASN A 419 -7.34 -11.58 -16.52
N LYS A 420 -8.37 -11.41 -15.71
CA LYS A 420 -8.43 -11.90 -14.32
C LYS A 420 -9.12 -13.26 -14.30
N ILE A 421 -8.38 -14.32 -13.98
CA ILE A 421 -8.89 -15.70 -13.90
C ILE A 421 -8.49 -16.32 -12.57
N SER A 422 -9.13 -17.39 -12.17
CA SER A 422 -8.85 -18.07 -10.92
C SER A 422 -9.11 -19.56 -10.97
N LEU A 423 -8.43 -20.32 -10.11
CA LEU A 423 -8.65 -21.74 -9.95
C LEU A 423 -8.93 -22.05 -8.48
N PRO A 424 -10.07 -22.67 -8.11
CA PRO A 424 -10.28 -23.18 -6.77
C PRO A 424 -9.19 -24.22 -6.40
N LEU A 425 -8.64 -24.12 -5.20
CA LEU A 425 -7.56 -25.00 -4.71
C LEU A 425 -8.15 -26.31 -4.17
N ASN A 426 -8.73 -27.12 -5.06
CA ASN A 426 -9.39 -28.38 -4.72
C ASN A 426 -8.44 -29.58 -4.64
N ALA A 427 -7.15 -29.39 -4.88
CA ALA A 427 -6.13 -30.43 -4.78
C ALA A 427 -4.84 -29.84 -4.19
N PHE A 428 -4.00 -30.70 -3.65
CA PHE A 428 -2.70 -30.35 -3.10
C PHE A 428 -1.58 -30.74 -4.06
N GLY A 429 -0.50 -29.97 -4.07
CA GLY A 429 0.67 -30.23 -4.88
C GLY A 429 1.23 -28.97 -5.54
N SER A 430 2.07 -29.19 -6.55
CA SER A 430 2.69 -28.10 -7.31
C SER A 430 1.67 -27.28 -8.09
N VAL A 431 1.91 -25.98 -8.17
CA VAL A 431 1.15 -25.07 -9.04
C VAL A 431 1.84 -25.00 -10.39
N THR A 432 1.08 -25.16 -11.47
CA THR A 432 1.59 -25.04 -12.85
C THR A 432 0.70 -24.07 -13.62
N VAL A 433 1.34 -23.15 -14.32
CA VAL A 433 0.69 -22.21 -15.23
C VAL A 433 1.20 -22.37 -16.65
N LYS A 434 0.31 -22.49 -17.62
CA LYS A 434 0.67 -22.65 -19.04
C LYS A 434 -0.09 -21.66 -19.88
N MET A 435 0.56 -21.14 -20.92
CA MET A 435 -0.10 -20.33 -21.95
C MET A 435 0.14 -20.88 -23.33
N ARG A 436 -0.89 -20.87 -24.16
CA ARG A 436 -0.82 -21.23 -25.58
C ARG A 436 -1.33 -20.08 -26.44
N LYS A 437 -0.65 -19.89 -27.57
CA LYS A 437 -1.05 -18.96 -28.63
C LYS A 437 -0.95 -19.67 -29.97
N ASN A 438 -1.97 -19.58 -30.78
CA ASN A 438 -2.03 -20.24 -32.10
C ASN A 438 -1.68 -21.75 -32.04
N GLY A 439 -2.08 -22.42 -30.95
CA GLY A 439 -1.80 -23.83 -30.71
C GLY A 439 -0.41 -24.14 -30.16
N GLN A 440 0.49 -23.17 -30.10
CA GLN A 440 1.86 -23.35 -29.54
C GLN A 440 1.88 -22.96 -28.07
N GLU A 441 2.62 -23.75 -27.26
CA GLU A 441 2.90 -23.44 -25.87
C GLU A 441 3.99 -22.39 -25.78
N VAL A 442 3.68 -21.22 -25.22
CA VAL A 442 4.60 -20.08 -25.08
C VAL A 442 5.05 -19.87 -23.64
N ILE A 443 4.28 -20.36 -22.67
CA ILE A 443 4.65 -20.42 -21.24
C ILE A 443 4.29 -21.81 -20.73
N ASN A 444 5.21 -22.41 -19.97
CA ASN A 444 4.97 -23.61 -19.17
C ASN A 444 5.88 -23.51 -17.94
N TYR A 445 5.28 -23.16 -16.81
CA TYR A 445 6.03 -22.87 -15.60
C TYR A 445 5.43 -23.53 -14.38
N THR A 446 6.31 -24.13 -13.59
CA THR A 446 6.03 -24.72 -12.29
C THR A 446 7.11 -24.24 -11.33
N PRO A 447 6.81 -23.41 -10.33
CA PRO A 447 7.80 -23.02 -9.34
C PRO A 447 8.31 -24.25 -8.60
N SER A 448 9.63 -24.32 -8.41
CA SER A 448 10.29 -25.44 -7.70
C SER A 448 10.20 -25.32 -6.18
N ASP A 449 9.94 -24.11 -5.71
CA ASP A 449 9.97 -23.68 -4.31
C ASP A 449 8.58 -23.52 -3.67
N PHE A 450 7.50 -23.72 -4.44
CA PHE A 450 6.15 -23.55 -3.97
C PHE A 450 5.25 -24.76 -4.25
N GLN A 451 4.48 -25.14 -3.23
CA GLN A 451 3.40 -26.12 -3.31
C GLN A 451 2.22 -25.71 -2.42
N TYR A 452 1.01 -25.92 -2.88
CA TYR A 452 -0.18 -25.83 -2.03
C TYR A 452 -0.32 -27.14 -1.23
N ARG A 453 -0.33 -27.02 0.10
CA ARG A 453 -0.22 -28.18 1.02
C ARG A 453 -1.48 -28.37 1.84
N GLY A 454 -1.87 -29.62 2.06
CA GLY A 454 -2.96 -30.01 2.95
C GLY A 454 -2.57 -30.07 4.44
N TRP A 455 -1.41 -29.52 4.80
CA TRP A 455 -0.90 -29.47 6.17
C TRP A 455 -0.01 -28.25 6.36
N THR A 456 0.14 -27.82 7.59
CA THR A 456 1.10 -26.77 7.98
C THR A 456 1.53 -26.99 9.44
N ASP A 457 2.77 -26.66 9.76
CA ASP A 457 3.24 -26.65 11.15
C ASP A 457 2.88 -25.35 11.85
N GLN A 458 2.97 -24.22 11.14
CA GLN A 458 2.58 -22.89 11.61
C GLN A 458 1.60 -22.26 10.63
N TYR A 459 0.69 -21.44 11.13
CA TYR A 459 -0.19 -20.67 10.26
C TYR A 459 0.60 -19.68 9.42
N ASN A 460 0.49 -19.80 8.11
CA ASN A 460 1.07 -18.85 7.18
C ASN A 460 0.01 -18.38 6.17
N PHE A 461 -0.49 -17.17 6.40
CA PHE A 461 -1.44 -16.52 5.51
C PHE A 461 -0.75 -15.52 4.57
N ASN A 462 0.58 -15.53 4.51
CA ASN A 462 1.32 -14.81 3.50
C ASN A 462 1.08 -15.42 2.11
N ALA A 463 1.18 -14.62 1.06
CA ALA A 463 1.03 -15.09 -0.31
C ALA A 463 2.38 -15.54 -0.88
N TYR A 464 2.38 -16.66 -1.60
CA TYR A 464 3.38 -16.89 -2.64
C TYR A 464 2.94 -16.15 -3.90
N VAL A 465 3.79 -15.30 -4.43
CA VAL A 465 3.52 -14.53 -5.64
C VAL A 465 4.55 -14.90 -6.71
N GLY A 466 4.08 -15.46 -7.81
CA GLY A 466 4.94 -15.90 -8.89
C GLY A 466 4.59 -15.25 -10.22
N SER A 467 5.56 -15.24 -11.14
CA SER A 467 5.32 -14.81 -12.52
C SER A 467 6.03 -15.71 -13.51
N ALA A 468 5.48 -15.77 -14.72
CA ALA A 468 6.10 -16.44 -15.85
C ALA A 468 5.84 -15.66 -17.13
N SER A 469 6.89 -15.39 -17.90
CA SER A 469 6.82 -14.66 -19.15
C SER A 469 7.24 -15.52 -20.33
N ALA A 470 6.63 -15.27 -21.50
CA ALA A 470 7.07 -15.91 -22.74
C ALA A 470 8.52 -15.54 -23.10
N SER A 471 9.28 -16.51 -23.57
CA SER A 471 10.65 -16.32 -24.05
C SER A 471 10.61 -15.77 -25.48
N GLY A 472 10.83 -14.47 -25.65
CA GLY A 472 10.86 -13.80 -26.96
C GLY A 472 9.51 -13.30 -27.44
N SER A 473 9.52 -12.27 -28.31
CA SER A 473 8.37 -11.86 -29.11
C SER A 473 8.17 -12.87 -30.25
N LEU A 474 6.99 -13.47 -30.33
CA LEU A 474 6.55 -14.16 -31.56
C LEU A 474 6.20 -13.14 -32.62
#